data_69f9ab3d9a16c42f4064f6acad272f18
#
_entry.id   69f9ab3d9a16c42f4064f6acad272f18
#
_cell.length_a   1.000
_cell.length_b   1.000
_cell.length_c   1.000
_cell.angle_alpha   90.00
_cell.angle_beta   90.00
_cell.angle_gamma   90.00
#
_symmetry.space_group_name_H-M   'P 1'
#
loop_
_entity.id
_entity.type
_entity.pdbx_description
1 polymer ?
#
loop_
_entity_poly.entity_id
_entity_poly.type
_entity_poly.pdbx_seq_one_letter_code
_entity_poly.pdbx_strand_id
1 'polypeptide(L)'
;VAVTAAFGKETSNWSPVQKDQNLYPPGLIGLRGNHAGSFEAMHSLARQGNKTWPLASISSNKHYDLIVVGAGISGLSAAYYFKKDRPNAEILILDNHDDFGGHAKRNEFQVDKTSLVGYGGAQTMQEPSGYSQIVKELLGELGVDFDVFYDAYNQSFFKDNNLRAGIFFDEKGW
;
A
#
# COMPACT_ATOMS: atom_id res chain seq x y z
N VAL A 1 -14.06 2.96 7.59
CA VAL A 1 -13.31 4.21 7.78
C VAL A 1 -13.26 4.93 6.45
N ALA A 2 -13.73 6.15 6.39
CA ALA A 2 -13.62 6.98 5.20
C ALA A 2 -12.29 7.75 5.29
N VAL A 3 -11.39 7.48 4.37
CA VAL A 3 -10.14 8.23 4.24
C VAL A 3 -10.38 9.29 3.17
N THR A 4 -10.54 10.54 3.60
CA THR A 4 -10.58 11.66 2.68
C THR A 4 -9.14 12.07 2.39
N ALA A 5 -8.60 11.66 1.26
CA ALA A 5 -7.31 12.13 0.81
C ALA A 5 -7.43 13.57 0.31
N ALA A 6 -7.01 14.54 1.12
CA ALA A 6 -6.86 15.91 0.68
C ALA A 6 -5.50 16.04 -0.02
N PHE A 7 -5.50 16.02 -1.34
CA PHE A 7 -4.32 16.38 -2.13
C PHE A 7 -4.16 17.90 -2.12
N GLY A 8 -3.32 18.40 -1.22
CA GLY A 8 -2.99 19.81 -1.12
C GLY A 8 -2.15 20.29 -2.30
N LYS A 9 -2.34 21.56 -2.63
CA LYS A 9 -1.66 22.29 -3.72
C LYS A 9 -0.30 22.80 -3.27
N GLU A 10 0.67 21.95 -2.91
CA GLU A 10 2.07 22.40 -2.76
C GLU A 10 3.03 21.24 -3.01
N THR A 11 3.64 21.26 -4.19
CA THR A 11 4.57 20.24 -4.71
C THR A 11 6.04 20.51 -4.36
N SER A 12 6.38 21.49 -3.53
CA SER A 12 7.77 21.92 -3.37
C SER A 12 8.50 21.46 -2.11
N ASN A 13 7.83 20.81 -1.14
CA ASN A 13 8.45 20.31 0.08
C ASN A 13 7.87 18.95 0.50
N TRP A 14 7.96 17.97 -0.38
CA TRP A 14 7.59 16.63 -0.02
C TRP A 14 8.67 16.03 0.90
N SER A 15 8.50 16.26 2.20
CA SER A 15 9.16 15.43 3.19
C SER A 15 8.37 14.12 3.28
N PRO A 16 9.02 12.96 3.22
CA PRO A 16 8.30 11.70 3.42
C PRO A 16 7.45 11.82 4.68
N VAL A 17 6.15 11.62 4.56
CA VAL A 17 5.14 11.63 5.64
C VAL A 17 5.57 10.81 6.86
N GLN A 18 6.53 9.93 6.67
CA GLN A 18 7.21 9.09 7.66
C GLN A 18 7.92 9.86 8.78
N LYS A 19 8.21 11.14 8.59
CA LYS A 19 8.86 11.98 9.62
C LYS A 19 7.87 12.73 10.51
N ASP A 20 6.62 12.85 10.08
CA ASP A 20 5.59 13.50 10.87
C ASP A 20 4.67 12.43 11.48
N GLN A 21 4.94 12.10 12.73
CA GLN A 21 4.16 11.12 13.50
C GLN A 21 2.68 11.49 13.65
N ASN A 22 2.31 12.74 13.36
CA ASN A 22 0.93 13.21 13.45
C ASN A 22 0.16 13.01 12.14
N LEU A 23 0.84 12.81 11.01
CA LEU A 23 0.21 12.64 9.69
C LEU A 23 0.12 11.19 9.22
N TYR A 24 0.91 10.29 9.80
CA TYR A 24 0.85 8.89 9.44
C TYR A 24 -0.11 8.13 10.36
N PRO A 25 -1.12 7.44 9.80
CA PRO A 25 -2.21 6.88 10.59
C PRO A 25 -1.83 5.87 11.65
N PRO A 26 -0.74 5.15 11.62
CA PRO A 26 -0.60 4.18 12.65
C PRO A 26 0.30 4.63 13.77
N GLY A 27 -0.28 5.20 14.74
CA GLY A 27 0.13 4.91 16.10
C GLY A 27 0.01 3.42 16.46
N LEU A 28 -0.21 2.55 15.48
CA LEU A 28 -0.37 1.10 15.66
C LEU A 28 0.94 0.40 15.34
N ILE A 29 1.54 -0.16 16.38
CA ILE A 29 2.76 -0.95 16.32
C ILE A 29 2.40 -2.41 16.15
N GLY A 30 3.20 -3.17 15.43
CA GLY A 30 3.07 -4.60 15.23
C GLY A 30 2.48 -5.01 13.89
N LEU A 31 1.97 -6.23 13.81
CA LEU A 31 1.38 -6.78 12.60
C LEU A 31 0.06 -6.07 12.26
N ARG A 32 -0.06 -5.67 11.01
CA ARG A 32 -1.22 -4.94 10.49
C ARG A 32 -2.18 -5.85 9.76
N GLY A 33 -3.45 -5.42 9.68
CA GLY A 33 -4.48 -6.09 8.88
C GLY A 33 -5.33 -7.11 9.63
N ASN A 34 -5.07 -7.34 10.93
CA ASN A 34 -5.91 -8.17 11.77
C ASN A 34 -6.53 -7.32 12.90
N HIS A 35 -7.63 -6.68 12.62
CA HIS A 35 -8.38 -5.86 13.55
C HIS A 35 -9.88 -6.18 13.47
N ALA A 36 -10.67 -5.74 14.44
CA ALA A 36 -12.11 -5.89 14.41
C ALA A 36 -12.70 -5.25 13.14
N GLY A 37 -13.53 -5.98 12.41
CA GLY A 37 -14.12 -5.58 11.14
C GLY A 37 -13.34 -6.00 9.90
N SER A 38 -12.09 -6.47 10.02
CA SER A 38 -11.28 -6.81 8.85
C SER A 38 -11.77 -8.05 8.09
N PHE A 39 -12.38 -9.01 8.79
CA PHE A 39 -12.81 -10.28 8.20
C PHE A 39 -14.31 -10.54 8.33
N GLU A 40 -14.98 -9.95 9.27
CA GLU A 40 -16.35 -10.32 9.68
C GLU A 40 -17.35 -10.14 8.55
N ALA A 41 -17.27 -9.04 7.81
CA ALA A 41 -18.17 -8.80 6.67
C ALA A 41 -17.95 -9.85 5.56
N MET A 42 -16.69 -10.12 5.22
CA MET A 42 -16.35 -11.14 4.20
C MET A 42 -16.74 -12.54 4.64
N HIS A 43 -16.51 -12.90 5.89
CA HIS A 43 -16.88 -14.22 6.40
C HIS A 43 -18.40 -14.37 6.46
N SER A 44 -19.12 -13.34 6.87
CA SER A 44 -20.59 -13.34 6.89
C SER A 44 -21.15 -13.57 5.48
N LEU A 45 -20.60 -12.89 4.48
CA LEU A 45 -21.01 -13.02 3.08
C LEU A 45 -20.60 -14.38 2.49
N ALA A 46 -19.30 -14.71 2.55
CA ALA A 46 -18.73 -15.81 1.78
C ALA A 46 -18.91 -17.18 2.45
N ARG A 47 -18.92 -17.24 3.78
CA ARG A 47 -18.99 -18.50 4.54
C ARG A 47 -20.35 -18.76 5.17
N GLN A 48 -21.03 -17.70 5.65
CA GLN A 48 -22.33 -17.84 6.32
C GLN A 48 -23.50 -17.58 5.38
N GLY A 49 -23.24 -17.13 4.14
CA GLY A 49 -24.25 -16.89 3.12
C GLY A 49 -25.18 -15.73 3.44
N ASN A 50 -24.80 -14.82 4.34
CA ASN A 50 -25.58 -13.64 4.64
C ASN A 50 -25.60 -12.69 3.45
N LYS A 51 -26.80 -12.39 2.94
CA LYS A 51 -26.99 -11.48 1.80
C LYS A 51 -27.71 -10.19 2.18
N THR A 52 -27.99 -10.01 3.47
CA THR A 52 -28.77 -8.89 3.99
C THR A 52 -27.86 -7.91 4.70
N TRP A 53 -27.88 -6.66 4.25
CA TRP A 53 -27.11 -5.58 4.82
C TRP A 53 -28.04 -4.47 5.29
N PRO A 54 -27.80 -3.84 6.43
CA PRO A 54 -28.60 -2.73 6.92
C PRO A 54 -28.27 -1.45 6.14
N LEU A 55 -28.72 -1.39 4.89
CA LEU A 55 -28.47 -0.23 4.01
C LEU A 55 -29.14 1.06 4.49
N ALA A 56 -30.17 0.96 5.30
CA ALA A 56 -30.92 2.11 5.83
C ALA A 56 -30.08 3.08 6.69
N SER A 57 -28.92 2.64 7.17
CA SER A 57 -28.00 3.49 7.94
C SER A 57 -26.97 4.22 7.06
N ILE A 58 -26.93 3.94 5.78
CA ILE A 58 -25.98 4.54 4.84
C ILE A 58 -26.70 5.69 4.12
N SER A 59 -26.59 6.89 4.68
CA SER A 59 -27.00 8.09 3.96
C SER A 59 -25.84 9.07 3.89
N SER A 60 -25.57 9.56 2.69
CA SER A 60 -24.66 10.67 2.48
C SER A 60 -25.33 11.64 1.52
N ASN A 61 -25.43 12.90 1.94
CA ASN A 61 -25.87 13.98 1.07
C ASN A 61 -24.71 14.57 0.24
N LYS A 62 -23.51 13.99 0.37
CA LYS A 62 -22.33 14.43 -0.34
C LYS A 62 -22.19 13.65 -1.65
N HIS A 63 -22.00 14.38 -2.74
CA HIS A 63 -21.69 13.83 -4.05
C HIS A 63 -20.18 13.79 -4.25
N TYR A 64 -19.72 12.77 -4.96
CA TYR A 64 -18.32 12.59 -5.32
C TYR A 64 -18.21 12.31 -6.82
N ASP A 65 -17.19 12.85 -7.45
CA ASP A 65 -16.90 12.62 -8.87
C ASP A 65 -16.35 11.20 -9.10
N LEU A 66 -15.69 10.65 -8.09
CA LEU A 66 -15.15 9.29 -8.10
C LEU A 66 -15.27 8.66 -6.72
N ILE A 67 -15.73 7.42 -6.69
CA ILE A 67 -15.64 6.55 -5.50
C ILE A 67 -14.72 5.39 -5.81
N VAL A 68 -13.66 5.25 -5.03
CA VAL A 68 -12.70 4.14 -5.12
C VAL A 68 -12.93 3.19 -3.96
N VAL A 69 -13.13 1.92 -4.26
CA VAL A 69 -13.27 0.88 -3.24
C VAL A 69 -11.95 0.09 -3.16
N GLY A 70 -11.28 0.20 -2.02
CA GLY A 70 -9.97 -0.34 -1.77
C GLY A 70 -8.86 0.72 -1.86
N ALA A 71 -8.16 0.95 -0.75
CA ALA A 71 -7.03 1.89 -0.64
C ALA A 71 -5.67 1.19 -0.78
N GLY A 72 -5.59 0.14 -1.58
CA GLY A 72 -4.33 -0.47 -2.01
C GLY A 72 -3.67 0.35 -3.13
N ILE A 73 -2.53 -0.12 -3.64
CA ILE A 73 -1.76 0.56 -4.69
C ILE A 73 -2.63 0.88 -5.90
N SER A 74 -3.46 -0.06 -6.37
CA SER A 74 -4.33 0.15 -7.53
C SER A 74 -5.37 1.25 -7.30
N GLY A 75 -6.06 1.22 -6.16
CA GLY A 75 -7.07 2.22 -5.84
C GLY A 75 -6.49 3.61 -5.63
N LEU A 76 -5.36 3.70 -4.94
CA LEU A 76 -4.63 4.96 -4.74
C LEU A 76 -4.11 5.52 -6.06
N SER A 77 -3.57 4.68 -6.95
CA SER A 77 -3.11 5.10 -8.28
C SER A 77 -4.27 5.58 -9.14
N ALA A 78 -5.42 4.88 -9.11
CA ALA A 78 -6.62 5.31 -9.84
C ALA A 78 -7.11 6.69 -9.37
N ALA A 79 -7.17 6.90 -8.05
CA ALA A 79 -7.54 8.19 -7.47
C ALA A 79 -6.54 9.29 -7.85
N TYR A 80 -5.24 8.98 -7.81
CA TYR A 80 -4.18 9.90 -8.16
C TYR A 80 -4.28 10.39 -9.62
N TYR A 81 -4.36 9.47 -10.57
CA TYR A 81 -4.46 9.83 -11.99
C TYR A 81 -5.76 10.53 -12.33
N PHE A 82 -6.88 10.11 -11.71
CA PHE A 82 -8.14 10.82 -11.87
C PHE A 82 -8.04 12.26 -11.35
N LYS A 83 -7.40 12.46 -10.20
CA LYS A 83 -7.19 13.79 -9.63
C LYS A 83 -6.23 14.63 -10.47
N LYS A 84 -5.23 14.00 -11.07
CA LYS A 84 -4.28 14.66 -11.98
C LYS A 84 -4.97 15.15 -13.25
N ASP A 85 -5.88 14.33 -13.82
CA ASP A 85 -6.69 14.70 -14.99
C ASP A 85 -7.78 15.74 -14.64
N ARG A 86 -8.36 15.64 -13.44
CA ARG A 86 -9.44 16.48 -12.95
C ARG A 86 -9.09 17.11 -11.60
N PRO A 87 -8.32 18.20 -11.58
CA PRO A 87 -7.76 18.76 -10.33
C PRO A 87 -8.82 19.21 -9.31
N ASN A 88 -10.02 19.53 -9.75
CA ASN A 88 -11.12 19.97 -8.87
C ASN A 88 -12.04 18.83 -8.42
N ALA A 89 -11.82 17.60 -8.90
CA ALA A 89 -12.68 16.47 -8.59
C ALA A 89 -12.69 16.17 -7.08
N GLU A 90 -13.87 15.85 -6.56
CA GLU A 90 -14.05 15.30 -5.23
C GLU A 90 -13.98 13.76 -5.29
N ILE A 91 -13.06 13.16 -4.55
CA ILE A 91 -12.81 11.73 -4.57
C ILE A 91 -13.04 11.16 -3.18
N LEU A 92 -13.80 10.08 -3.11
CA LEU A 92 -13.96 9.27 -1.92
C LEU A 92 -13.22 7.94 -2.10
N ILE A 93 -12.33 7.62 -1.16
CA ILE A 93 -11.68 6.31 -1.09
C ILE A 93 -12.22 5.58 0.13
N LEU A 94 -12.76 4.38 -0.09
CA LEU A 94 -13.28 3.51 0.95
C LEU A 94 -12.38 2.30 1.11
N ASP A 95 -12.04 1.97 2.34
CA ASP A 95 -11.32 0.74 2.67
C ASP A 95 -11.93 0.07 3.89
N ASN A 96 -11.90 -1.27 3.92
CA ASN A 96 -12.36 -2.05 5.06
C ASN A 96 -11.33 -2.12 6.18
N HIS A 97 -10.10 -1.76 5.90
CA HIS A 97 -9.02 -1.73 6.88
C HIS A 97 -8.93 -0.38 7.60
N ASP A 98 -8.21 -0.39 8.70
CA ASP A 98 -7.95 0.78 9.56
C ASP A 98 -6.93 1.74 8.96
N ASP A 99 -6.32 1.37 7.82
CA ASP A 99 -5.28 2.13 7.16
C ASP A 99 -5.23 1.83 5.66
N PHE A 100 -4.65 2.74 4.88
CA PHE A 100 -4.40 2.57 3.45
C PHE A 100 -3.15 1.71 3.17
N GLY A 101 -2.91 1.38 1.90
CA GLY A 101 -1.72 0.68 1.41
C GLY A 101 -1.98 -0.76 0.98
N GLY A 102 -3.06 -1.41 1.44
CA GLY A 102 -3.36 -2.79 1.08
C GLY A 102 -2.19 -3.73 1.43
N HIS A 103 -1.69 -4.51 0.46
CA HIS A 103 -0.52 -5.37 0.66
C HIS A 103 0.80 -4.61 0.88
N ALA A 104 0.87 -3.34 0.51
CA ALA A 104 2.05 -2.51 0.71
C ALA A 104 2.14 -1.87 2.11
N LYS A 105 1.21 -2.20 3.01
CA LYS A 105 1.31 -1.79 4.42
C LYS A 105 2.59 -2.33 5.01
N ARG A 106 3.33 -1.46 5.67
CA ARG A 106 4.49 -1.86 6.45
C ARG A 106 4.08 -2.18 7.89
N ASN A 107 4.80 -3.09 8.52
CA ASN A 107 4.67 -3.40 9.92
C ASN A 107 5.78 -2.68 10.68
N GLU A 108 5.44 -1.92 11.70
CA GLU A 108 6.41 -1.20 12.51
C GLU A 108 6.45 -1.81 13.90
N PHE A 109 7.65 -2.07 14.38
CA PHE A 109 7.89 -2.65 15.69
C PHE A 109 8.82 -1.74 16.47
N GLN A 110 8.56 -1.58 17.74
CA GLN A 110 9.44 -0.86 18.65
C GLN A 110 10.12 -1.88 19.57
N VAL A 111 11.45 -1.95 19.47
CA VAL A 111 12.30 -2.76 20.37
C VAL A 111 13.22 -1.80 21.11
N ASP A 112 12.97 -1.63 22.39
CA ASP A 112 13.62 -0.62 23.24
C ASP A 112 13.49 0.79 22.62
N LYS A 113 14.60 1.36 22.16
CA LYS A 113 14.66 2.67 21.50
C LYS A 113 14.78 2.59 19.99
N THR A 114 14.75 1.39 19.44
CA THR A 114 14.95 1.14 18.00
C THR A 114 13.63 0.84 17.33
N SER A 115 13.30 1.60 16.29
CA SER A 115 12.18 1.29 15.42
C SER A 115 12.64 0.34 14.31
N LEU A 116 11.97 -0.80 14.21
CA LEU A 116 12.17 -1.79 13.18
C LEU A 116 10.99 -1.76 12.21
N VAL A 117 11.28 -1.81 10.93
CA VAL A 117 10.26 -1.83 9.89
C VAL A 117 10.29 -3.17 9.19
N GLY A 118 9.17 -3.87 9.21
CA GLY A 118 8.94 -5.06 8.41
C GLY A 118 8.01 -4.74 7.22
N TYR A 119 8.22 -5.43 6.13
CA TYR A 119 7.29 -5.34 5.01
C TYR A 119 5.97 -6.08 5.32
N GLY A 120 4.90 -5.71 4.59
CA GLY A 120 3.61 -6.40 4.65
C GLY A 120 3.56 -7.56 3.64
N GLY A 121 2.50 -7.60 2.83
CA GLY A 121 2.37 -8.57 1.74
C GLY A 121 3.23 -8.26 0.51
N ALA A 122 3.57 -6.99 0.28
CA ALA A 122 4.48 -6.56 -0.78
C ALA A 122 5.89 -6.39 -0.21
N GLN A 123 6.83 -7.15 -0.75
CA GLN A 123 8.19 -7.21 -0.23
C GLN A 123 9.18 -6.37 -1.04
N THR A 124 9.11 -6.45 -2.35
CA THR A 124 10.14 -5.88 -3.23
C THR A 124 9.52 -5.19 -4.43
N MET A 125 10.27 -4.26 -4.99
CA MET A 125 10.07 -3.72 -6.32
C MET A 125 11.03 -4.46 -7.26
N GLN A 126 10.50 -5.48 -7.95
CA GLN A 126 11.32 -6.34 -8.81
C GLN A 126 11.58 -5.67 -10.15
N GLU A 127 12.84 -5.63 -10.58
CA GLU A 127 13.31 -5.12 -11.87
C GLU A 127 12.69 -3.77 -12.27
N PRO A 128 12.87 -2.70 -11.45
CA PRO A 128 12.24 -1.41 -11.72
C PRO A 128 12.68 -0.79 -13.07
N SER A 129 13.82 -1.21 -13.61
CA SER A 129 14.26 -0.82 -14.97
C SER A 129 13.29 -1.25 -16.06
N GLY A 130 12.57 -2.36 -15.88
CA GLY A 130 11.56 -2.89 -16.80
C GLY A 130 10.17 -2.24 -16.67
N TYR A 131 9.96 -1.34 -15.72
CA TYR A 131 8.65 -0.70 -15.54
C TYR A 131 8.28 0.19 -16.72
N SER A 132 6.98 0.29 -16.99
CA SER A 132 6.46 1.21 -17.99
C SER A 132 6.77 2.66 -17.61
N GLN A 133 6.83 3.54 -18.62
CA GLN A 133 7.14 4.95 -18.42
C GLN A 133 6.19 5.61 -17.41
N ILE A 134 4.90 5.31 -17.48
CA ILE A 134 3.89 5.87 -16.57
C ILE A 134 4.13 5.48 -15.11
N VAL A 135 4.61 4.24 -14.87
CA VAL A 135 4.96 3.78 -13.52
C VAL A 135 6.22 4.46 -13.02
N LYS A 136 7.24 4.61 -13.87
CA LYS A 136 8.47 5.31 -13.52
C LYS A 136 8.21 6.78 -13.18
N GLU A 137 7.36 7.44 -13.94
CA GLU A 137 6.95 8.83 -13.67
C GLU A 137 6.23 8.93 -12.33
N LEU A 138 5.26 8.06 -12.07
CA LEU A 138 4.56 8.03 -10.78
C LEU A 138 5.52 7.84 -9.61
N LEU A 139 6.43 6.88 -9.72
CA LEU A 139 7.40 6.60 -8.66
C LEU A 139 8.36 7.78 -8.46
N GLY A 140 8.80 8.42 -9.55
CA GLY A 140 9.60 9.66 -9.48
C GLY A 140 8.84 10.81 -8.82
N GLU A 141 7.56 11.00 -9.15
CA GLU A 141 6.70 12.01 -8.51
C GLU A 141 6.49 11.71 -7.01
N LEU A 142 6.53 10.43 -6.61
CA LEU A 142 6.50 9.99 -5.21
C LEU A 142 7.87 10.09 -4.52
N GLY A 143 8.91 10.54 -5.20
CA GLY A 143 10.25 10.70 -4.65
C GLY A 143 11.04 9.38 -4.54
N VAL A 144 10.66 8.36 -5.29
CA VAL A 144 11.41 7.10 -5.35
C VAL A 144 12.61 7.27 -6.25
N ASP A 145 13.80 7.13 -5.68
CA ASP A 145 15.07 7.11 -6.40
C ASP A 145 15.48 5.65 -6.65
N PHE A 146 15.52 5.27 -7.91
CA PHE A 146 15.85 3.90 -8.30
C PHE A 146 17.31 3.55 -8.08
N ASP A 147 18.21 4.51 -8.12
CA ASP A 147 19.65 4.25 -7.93
C ASP A 147 19.92 3.75 -6.50
N VAL A 148 19.17 4.26 -5.51
CA VAL A 148 19.25 3.78 -4.13
C VAL A 148 18.94 2.29 -4.00
N PHE A 149 18.06 1.75 -4.84
CA PHE A 149 17.75 0.31 -4.81
C PHE A 149 18.91 -0.54 -5.29
N TYR A 150 19.65 -0.09 -6.31
CA TYR A 150 20.82 -0.81 -6.81
C TYR A 150 21.95 -0.79 -5.80
N ASP A 151 22.16 0.32 -5.13
CA ASP A 151 23.21 0.48 -4.11
C ASP A 151 22.88 -0.29 -2.82
N ALA A 152 21.58 -0.49 -2.52
CA ALA A 152 21.14 -1.22 -1.33
C ALA A 152 21.42 -2.74 -1.40
N TYR A 153 21.62 -3.29 -2.59
CA TYR A 153 21.88 -4.72 -2.78
C TYR A 153 23.35 -5.00 -3.03
N ASN A 154 23.89 -5.96 -2.31
CA ASN A 154 25.22 -6.48 -2.64
C ASN A 154 25.15 -7.31 -3.92
N GLN A 155 25.49 -6.69 -5.05
CA GLN A 155 25.46 -7.31 -6.38
C GLN A 155 26.44 -8.48 -6.52
N SER A 156 27.45 -8.54 -5.68
CA SER A 156 28.47 -9.60 -5.70
C SER A 156 28.25 -10.71 -4.67
N PHE A 157 27.21 -10.63 -3.84
CA PHE A 157 26.97 -11.53 -2.71
C PHE A 157 27.13 -13.02 -3.08
N PHE A 158 26.48 -13.46 -4.14
CA PHE A 158 26.56 -14.87 -4.57
C PHE A 158 27.97 -15.26 -4.99
N LYS A 159 28.63 -14.40 -5.74
CA LYS A 159 30.00 -14.61 -6.23
C LYS A 159 31.00 -14.65 -5.06
N ASP A 160 30.91 -13.68 -4.17
CA ASP A 160 31.83 -13.51 -3.05
C ASP A 160 31.73 -14.66 -2.04
N ASN A 161 30.55 -15.28 -1.97
CA ASN A 161 30.31 -16.41 -1.08
C ASN A 161 30.32 -17.78 -1.79
N ASN A 162 30.76 -17.83 -3.05
CA ASN A 162 30.76 -19.07 -3.87
C ASN A 162 29.38 -19.75 -3.94
N LEU A 163 28.32 -18.97 -3.92
CA LEU A 163 26.93 -19.43 -4.01
C LEU A 163 26.43 -19.36 -5.44
N ARG A 164 25.45 -20.20 -5.75
CA ARG A 164 24.73 -20.17 -7.02
C ARG A 164 23.24 -20.40 -6.74
N ALA A 165 22.41 -19.76 -7.53
CA ALA A 165 21.00 -20.11 -7.57
C ALA A 165 20.83 -21.46 -8.27
N GLY A 166 19.94 -22.30 -7.75
CA GLY A 166 19.63 -23.58 -8.34
C GLY A 166 18.19 -23.99 -8.02
N ILE A 167 17.64 -24.84 -8.84
CA ILE A 167 16.33 -25.47 -8.60
C ILE A 167 16.59 -26.94 -8.30
N PHE A 168 16.12 -27.38 -7.15
CA PHE A 168 16.14 -28.80 -6.79
C PHE A 168 14.90 -29.49 -7.36
N PHE A 169 15.11 -30.55 -8.10
CA PHE A 169 14.05 -31.44 -8.61
C PHE A 169 14.12 -32.76 -7.84
N ASP A 170 13.06 -33.11 -7.17
CA ASP A 170 12.89 -34.42 -6.55
C ASP A 170 12.61 -35.48 -7.60
N GLU A 171 13.18 -36.68 -7.48
CA GLU A 171 12.95 -37.82 -8.38
C GLU A 171 11.47 -38.22 -8.48
N LYS A 172 10.65 -37.83 -7.53
CA LYS A 172 9.20 -38.14 -7.50
C LYS A 172 8.33 -37.08 -8.15
N GLY A 173 8.90 -35.96 -8.57
CA GLY A 173 8.17 -34.78 -9.05
C GLY A 173 8.06 -34.64 -10.57
N TRP A 174 8.45 -35.66 -11.37
CA TRP A 174 8.42 -35.66 -12.83
C TRP A 174 7.83 -36.96 -13.36
#